data_45072e9cc1e09d38c4add788fc1ca2c7
#
_entry.id   45072e9cc1e09d38c4add788fc1ca2c7
#
_cell.length_a   1.000
_cell.length_b   1.000
_cell.length_c   1.000
_cell.angle_alpha   90.00
_cell.angle_beta   90.00
_cell.angle_gamma   90.00
#
_symmetry.space_group_name_H-M   'P 1'
#
loop_
_entity.id
_entity.type
_entity.pdbx_description
1 polymer ?
#
loop_
_entity_poly.entity_id
_entity_poly.type
_entity_poly.pdbx_seq_one_letter_code
_entity_poly.pdbx_strand_id
1 'polypeptide(L)'
;EQSGYAIYDYLKVVLCDVDYQIPTSGEPQGTVLLNNTANVNSWTHISIPLSNVSSQTKQLVFYWKNDGTSGTYVPAAIDNISIVGTNCATPTDFACTNTSPEEVTVTWNENSPSTSWTIYYKETEDTDYSSVEVTTNPHIFTELESSTEYMMYIVANCDENQSSASNIITFYTNCESIITEYPYFEGFETGLLNCWQIENVIGENDWYNTSSVNAVEILYPSQDERMMFYPYNAMNSGRLISPVFDLSEVNTPYLKFDYWLGQYNGFSETLTVQYRTEEDTTWTDLISYTVGTNQWITDSVYLNSISQTYQISFVAVGNNGWGVGLDAVRVYD
;
A
#
# COMPACT_ATOMS: atom_id res chain seq x y z
N GLU A 1 6.01 -1.53 40.52
CA GLU A 1 4.71 -0.93 40.94
C GLU A 1 4.89 0.58 41.10
N GLN A 2 3.91 1.34 40.73
CA GLN A 2 3.80 2.78 40.97
C GLN A 2 2.38 3.06 41.43
N SER A 3 2.26 3.80 42.53
CA SER A 3 0.96 4.28 43.01
C SER A 3 1.07 5.74 43.41
N GLY A 4 -0.01 6.50 43.20
CA GLY A 4 -0.04 7.92 43.47
C GLY A 4 -0.93 8.64 42.44
N TYR A 5 -1.01 9.97 42.56
CA TYR A 5 -1.69 10.77 41.55
C TYR A 5 -0.74 11.03 40.37
N ALA A 6 -1.12 10.60 39.18
CA ALA A 6 -0.30 10.58 37.96
C ALA A 6 0.41 11.90 37.55
N ILE A 7 -0.03 13.02 38.07
CA ILE A 7 0.56 14.33 37.80
C ILE A 7 1.56 14.81 38.89
N TYR A 8 1.54 14.19 40.06
CA TYR A 8 2.35 14.59 41.21
C TYR A 8 3.38 13.54 41.61
N ASP A 9 3.04 12.25 41.46
CA ASP A 9 3.87 11.12 41.74
C ASP A 9 4.22 10.39 40.44
N TYR A 10 5.51 10.23 40.16
CA TYR A 10 5.93 9.56 38.91
C TYR A 10 7.33 8.95 39.04
N LEU A 11 7.55 7.91 38.24
CA LEU A 11 8.81 7.26 38.02
C LEU A 11 9.37 7.70 36.67
N LYS A 12 10.60 8.24 36.68
CA LYS A 12 11.41 8.46 35.49
C LYS A 12 12.62 7.54 35.45
N VAL A 13 12.98 7.12 34.26
CA VAL A 13 14.25 6.49 33.94
C VAL A 13 15.01 7.44 33.03
N VAL A 14 16.19 7.88 33.47
CA VAL A 14 16.97 8.90 32.76
C VAL A 14 18.37 8.36 32.51
N LEU A 15 18.84 8.51 31.30
CA LEU A 15 20.20 8.18 30.89
C LEU A 15 21.07 9.44 31.00
N CYS A 16 22.07 9.39 31.85
CA CYS A 16 22.97 10.51 32.17
C CYS A 16 24.41 10.17 31.74
N ASP A 17 25.26 11.20 31.62
CA ASP A 17 26.67 10.99 31.40
C ASP A 17 27.33 10.36 32.65
N VAL A 18 28.43 9.65 32.46
CA VAL A 18 29.08 8.86 33.53
C VAL A 18 29.53 9.70 34.70
N ASP A 19 29.86 10.96 34.48
CA ASP A 19 30.33 11.92 35.49
C ASP A 19 29.20 12.81 36.04
N TYR A 20 27.96 12.59 35.57
CA TYR A 20 26.82 13.37 36.04
C TYR A 20 26.58 13.20 37.53
N GLN A 21 26.55 14.31 38.27
CA GLN A 21 26.26 14.31 39.68
C GLN A 21 24.75 14.38 39.92
N ILE A 22 24.18 13.35 40.52
CA ILE A 22 22.74 13.29 40.81
C ILE A 22 22.43 14.39 41.84
N PRO A 23 21.49 15.31 41.51
CA PRO A 23 21.15 16.40 42.40
C PRO A 23 20.44 15.87 43.65
N THR A 24 20.66 16.50 44.79
CA THR A 24 19.98 16.20 46.07
C THR A 24 18.53 16.69 46.07
N SER A 25 18.17 17.55 45.13
CA SER A 25 16.82 18.06 44.92
C SER A 25 16.61 18.41 43.45
N GLY A 26 15.36 18.26 42.97
CA GLY A 26 15.00 18.47 41.57
C GLY A 26 15.15 17.19 40.72
N GLU A 27 14.81 17.31 39.46
CA GLU A 27 14.87 16.18 38.52
C GLU A 27 16.26 16.00 37.94
N PRO A 28 16.73 14.75 37.72
CA PRO A 28 17.98 14.51 37.03
C PRO A 28 17.90 15.01 35.59
N GLN A 29 19.03 15.55 35.11
CA GLN A 29 19.17 16.02 33.74
C GLN A 29 19.82 14.95 32.86
N GLY A 30 19.23 14.67 31.72
CA GLY A 30 19.71 13.65 30.78
C GLY A 30 18.64 13.29 29.78
N THR A 31 18.86 12.22 29.03
CA THR A 31 17.86 11.68 28.11
C THR A 31 16.83 10.90 28.90
N VAL A 32 15.57 11.35 28.86
CA VAL A 32 14.47 10.65 29.51
C VAL A 32 14.10 9.43 28.67
N LEU A 33 14.32 8.24 29.20
CA LEU A 33 14.01 6.97 28.57
C LEU A 33 12.57 6.51 28.89
N LEU A 34 12.12 6.79 30.11
CA LEU A 34 10.77 6.48 30.57
C LEU A 34 10.26 7.61 31.45
N ASN A 35 9.02 8.02 31.23
CA ASN A 35 8.29 8.88 32.13
C ASN A 35 6.92 8.22 32.42
N ASN A 36 6.89 7.40 33.47
CA ASN A 36 5.69 6.68 33.84
C ASN A 36 4.90 7.44 34.90
N THR A 37 3.77 7.95 34.49
CA THR A 37 2.80 8.68 35.34
C THR A 37 1.55 7.83 35.64
N ALA A 38 1.49 6.58 35.18
CA ALA A 38 0.35 5.71 35.40
C ALA A 38 0.42 5.01 36.75
N ASN A 39 -0.70 4.98 37.47
CA ASN A 39 -0.85 4.17 38.67
C ASN A 39 -1.05 2.70 38.29
N VAL A 40 -0.14 1.84 38.69
CA VAL A 40 -0.24 0.41 38.48
C VAL A 40 -0.07 -0.32 39.83
N ASN A 41 -1.00 -1.22 40.14
CA ASN A 41 -1.01 -1.99 41.38
C ASN A 41 -0.42 -3.42 41.20
N SER A 42 0.30 -3.63 40.11
CA SER A 42 0.93 -4.91 39.76
C SER A 42 2.31 -4.68 39.16
N TRP A 43 3.17 -5.69 39.27
CA TRP A 43 4.44 -5.68 38.55
C TRP A 43 4.20 -5.63 37.04
N THR A 44 4.85 -4.68 36.39
CA THR A 44 4.83 -4.52 34.96
C THR A 44 6.24 -4.66 34.41
N HIS A 45 6.43 -5.55 33.45
CA HIS A 45 7.70 -5.65 32.73
C HIS A 45 7.80 -4.51 31.71
N ILE A 46 8.92 -3.80 31.70
CA ILE A 46 9.17 -2.67 30.79
C ILE A 46 10.50 -2.94 30.08
N SER A 47 10.48 -2.97 28.76
CA SER A 47 11.68 -2.97 27.92
C SER A 47 11.89 -1.58 27.34
N ILE A 48 13.09 -1.05 27.48
CA ILE A 48 13.44 0.29 27.01
C ILE A 48 14.65 0.16 26.09
N PRO A 49 14.54 0.49 24.80
CA PRO A 49 15.69 0.48 23.91
C PRO A 49 16.67 1.59 24.29
N LEU A 50 17.94 1.23 24.41
CA LEU A 50 19.05 2.15 24.62
C LEU A 50 19.70 2.47 23.27
N SER A 51 19.08 3.35 22.49
CA SER A 51 19.61 3.78 21.19
C SER A 51 20.74 4.81 21.35
N ASN A 52 21.68 4.80 20.41
CA ASN A 52 22.79 5.76 20.31
C ASN A 52 23.76 5.80 21.53
N VAL A 53 23.89 4.70 22.24
CA VAL A 53 24.80 4.57 23.38
C VAL A 53 26.01 3.65 23.14
N SER A 54 26.14 3.14 21.92
CA SER A 54 27.27 2.28 21.55
C SER A 54 28.62 2.96 21.86
N SER A 55 29.51 2.21 22.47
CA SER A 55 30.84 2.70 22.89
C SER A 55 30.85 3.87 23.88
N GLN A 56 29.73 4.11 24.56
CA GLN A 56 29.66 5.17 25.60
C GLN A 56 29.45 4.57 26.96
N THR A 57 30.07 5.20 27.98
CA THR A 57 29.81 4.89 29.38
C THR A 57 28.76 5.87 29.90
N LYS A 58 27.65 5.37 30.40
CA LYS A 58 26.50 6.17 30.87
C LYS A 58 26.06 5.69 32.26
N GLN A 59 25.31 6.53 32.95
CA GLN A 59 24.59 6.20 34.18
C GLN A 59 23.09 6.06 33.87
N LEU A 60 22.46 5.02 34.38
CA LEU A 60 21.02 4.86 34.37
C LEU A 60 20.47 5.30 35.72
N VAL A 61 19.69 6.36 35.73
CA VAL A 61 19.14 6.97 36.94
C VAL A 61 17.65 6.70 37.02
N PHE A 62 17.23 6.01 38.08
CA PHE A 62 15.82 5.83 38.41
C PHE A 62 15.39 6.92 39.37
N TYR A 63 14.51 7.79 38.97
CA TYR A 63 14.05 8.94 39.70
C TYR A 63 12.59 8.80 40.07
N TRP A 64 12.30 8.72 41.36
CA TRP A 64 10.96 8.73 41.89
C TRP A 64 10.65 10.10 42.49
N LYS A 65 9.57 10.73 42.06
CA LYS A 65 9.03 11.93 42.68
C LYS A 65 7.72 11.62 43.37
N ASN A 66 7.60 12.13 44.60
CA ASN A 66 6.38 12.10 45.40
C ASN A 66 6.14 13.51 45.97
N ASP A 67 4.91 14.03 45.90
CA ASP A 67 4.59 15.36 46.39
C ASP A 67 4.31 15.41 47.91
N GLY A 68 4.23 14.26 48.56
CA GLY A 68 4.03 14.12 50.00
C GLY A 68 2.65 14.47 50.55
N THR A 69 1.71 14.80 49.67
CA THR A 69 0.37 15.28 50.06
C THR A 69 -0.79 14.40 49.70
N SER A 70 -0.60 13.54 48.73
CA SER A 70 -1.70 12.72 48.16
C SER A 70 -1.20 11.32 47.85
N GLY A 71 -1.80 10.34 48.49
CA GLY A 71 -1.53 8.91 48.23
C GLY A 71 -1.37 8.12 49.53
N THR A 72 -2.07 7.04 49.66
CA THR A 72 -1.98 6.09 50.79
C THR A 72 -1.26 4.81 50.40
N TYR A 73 -0.62 4.78 49.23
CA TYR A 73 -0.09 3.56 48.62
C TYR A 73 1.43 3.52 48.65
N VAL A 74 1.97 2.34 48.40
CA VAL A 74 3.43 2.08 48.40
C VAL A 74 4.10 2.89 47.27
N PRO A 75 5.28 3.49 47.52
CA PRO A 75 6.05 4.17 46.48
C PRO A 75 6.48 3.20 45.37
N ALA A 76 7.04 3.73 44.29
CA ALA A 76 7.54 2.90 43.18
C ALA A 76 8.57 1.89 43.69
N ALA A 77 8.42 0.64 43.24
CA ALA A 77 9.36 -0.43 43.42
C ALA A 77 9.96 -0.84 42.07
N ILE A 78 11.24 -1.15 42.06
CA ILE A 78 11.99 -1.59 40.87
C ILE A 78 12.68 -2.88 41.22
N ASP A 79 12.60 -3.88 40.34
CA ASP A 79 13.24 -5.16 40.53
C ASP A 79 13.68 -5.74 39.17
N ASN A 80 14.57 -6.72 39.21
CA ASN A 80 15.03 -7.47 38.03
C ASN A 80 15.55 -6.59 36.88
N ILE A 81 16.38 -5.60 37.20
CA ILE A 81 17.03 -4.75 36.20
C ILE A 81 18.04 -5.59 35.43
N SER A 82 17.87 -5.71 34.14
CA SER A 82 18.86 -6.29 33.24
C SER A 82 19.19 -5.31 32.11
N ILE A 83 20.46 -5.21 31.75
CA ILE A 83 20.92 -4.50 30.57
C ILE A 83 21.49 -5.57 29.64
N VAL A 84 20.80 -5.81 28.54
CA VAL A 84 21.21 -6.78 27.51
C VAL A 84 21.80 -5.97 26.37
N GLY A 85 23.08 -6.12 26.12
CA GLY A 85 23.68 -5.66 24.86
C GLY A 85 23.38 -6.70 23.81
N THR A 86 22.49 -6.38 22.87
CA THR A 86 22.31 -7.20 21.68
C THR A 86 23.28 -6.69 20.62
N ASN A 87 24.23 -7.52 20.20
CA ASN A 87 24.98 -7.29 18.96
C ASN A 87 24.06 -7.43 17.72
N CYS A 88 22.76 -7.48 17.93
CA CYS A 88 21.72 -7.70 16.93
C CYS A 88 20.99 -6.38 16.68
N ALA A 89 21.60 -5.50 15.89
CA ALA A 89 21.01 -4.23 15.53
C ALA A 89 19.96 -4.43 14.42
N THR A 90 18.91 -3.63 14.50
CA THR A 90 17.88 -3.59 13.45
C THR A 90 18.47 -3.14 12.13
N PRO A 91 18.23 -3.85 11.00
CA PRO A 91 18.56 -3.35 9.68
C PRO A 91 17.84 -2.01 9.40
N THR A 92 18.54 -1.10 8.75
CA THR A 92 18.00 0.23 8.37
C THR A 92 17.91 0.38 6.86
N ASP A 93 17.20 1.43 6.41
CA ASP A 93 17.05 1.75 4.99
C ASP A 93 16.53 0.56 4.16
N PHE A 94 15.65 -0.26 4.79
CA PHE A 94 14.98 -1.34 4.07
C PHE A 94 14.09 -0.73 2.99
N ALA A 95 14.37 -1.08 1.75
CA ALA A 95 13.74 -0.48 0.58
C ALA A 95 13.63 -1.45 -0.59
N CYS A 96 12.60 -1.25 -1.40
CA CYS A 96 12.44 -1.83 -2.71
C CYS A 96 13.21 -0.98 -3.74
N THR A 97 14.04 -1.60 -4.58
CA THR A 97 14.86 -0.89 -5.57
C THR A 97 14.51 -1.21 -7.01
N ASN A 98 13.86 -2.32 -7.27
CA ASN A 98 13.40 -2.72 -8.60
C ASN A 98 12.19 -3.65 -8.47
N THR A 99 11.19 -3.44 -9.31
CA THR A 99 9.98 -4.28 -9.39
C THR A 99 9.77 -4.76 -10.82
N SER A 100 9.36 -6.00 -10.96
CA SER A 100 8.81 -6.58 -12.18
C SER A 100 7.43 -7.18 -11.90
N PRO A 101 6.75 -7.82 -12.83
CA PRO A 101 5.45 -8.43 -12.55
C PRO A 101 5.47 -9.46 -11.43
N GLU A 102 6.50 -10.29 -11.38
CA GLU A 102 6.60 -11.40 -10.44
C GLU A 102 7.82 -11.31 -9.49
N GLU A 103 8.60 -10.23 -9.60
CA GLU A 103 9.85 -10.09 -8.85
C GLU A 103 9.99 -8.72 -8.22
N VAL A 104 10.64 -8.68 -7.07
CA VAL A 104 11.09 -7.44 -6.42
C VAL A 104 12.50 -7.61 -5.88
N THR A 105 13.33 -6.60 -6.07
CA THR A 105 14.65 -6.52 -5.43
C THR A 105 14.56 -5.64 -4.20
N VAL A 106 14.95 -6.17 -3.04
CA VAL A 106 15.01 -5.44 -1.77
C VAL A 106 16.44 -5.28 -1.30
N THR A 107 16.70 -4.16 -0.63
CA THR A 107 18.00 -3.81 -0.07
C THR A 107 17.86 -3.23 1.33
N TRP A 108 18.92 -3.32 2.13
CA TRP A 108 18.96 -2.73 3.47
C TRP A 108 20.41 -2.44 3.89
N ASN A 109 20.55 -1.64 4.90
CA ASN A 109 21.84 -1.47 5.58
C ASN A 109 21.88 -2.38 6.81
N GLU A 110 22.93 -3.23 6.87
CA GLU A 110 23.18 -4.07 8.03
C GLU A 110 23.99 -3.29 9.07
N ASN A 111 23.54 -3.33 10.32
CA ASN A 111 24.13 -2.60 11.45
C ASN A 111 24.69 -3.52 12.54
N SER A 112 24.71 -4.82 12.29
CA SER A 112 25.23 -5.86 13.19
C SER A 112 26.14 -6.83 12.40
N PRO A 113 26.86 -7.74 13.06
CA PRO A 113 27.64 -8.77 12.37
C PRO A 113 26.78 -9.91 11.78
N SER A 114 25.48 -9.75 11.69
CA SER A 114 24.59 -10.77 11.13
C SER A 114 24.89 -11.05 9.66
N THR A 115 24.77 -12.32 9.28
CA THR A 115 24.91 -12.81 7.90
C THR A 115 23.65 -13.48 7.37
N SER A 116 22.59 -13.46 8.16
CA SER A 116 21.25 -13.90 7.72
C SER A 116 20.16 -13.02 8.29
N TRP A 117 19.07 -12.93 7.57
CA TRP A 117 17.93 -12.09 7.90
C TRP A 117 16.64 -12.85 7.62
N THR A 118 15.56 -12.48 8.31
CA THR A 118 14.22 -12.97 7.98
C THR A 118 13.41 -11.78 7.45
N ILE A 119 12.91 -11.93 6.23
CA ILE A 119 11.99 -10.96 5.63
C ILE A 119 10.58 -11.52 5.81
N TYR A 120 9.72 -10.69 6.38
CA TYR A 120 8.29 -10.94 6.52
C TYR A 120 7.56 -10.16 5.44
N TYR A 121 6.66 -10.83 4.73
CA TYR A 121 5.93 -10.25 3.61
C TYR A 121 4.49 -10.76 3.55
N LYS A 122 3.61 -9.96 3.01
CA LYS A 122 2.22 -10.32 2.76
C LYS A 122 1.64 -9.42 1.67
N GLU A 123 0.56 -9.86 1.02
CA GLU A 123 -0.32 -8.94 0.31
C GLU A 123 -1.02 -8.01 1.30
N THR A 124 -1.33 -6.79 0.89
CA THR A 124 -1.91 -5.80 1.82
C THR A 124 -3.24 -6.27 2.42
N GLU A 125 -4.04 -6.99 1.63
CA GLU A 125 -5.33 -7.53 2.06
C GLU A 125 -5.23 -8.74 3.00
N ASP A 126 -4.09 -9.42 3.05
CA ASP A 126 -3.87 -10.58 3.92
C ASP A 126 -3.79 -10.18 5.39
N THR A 127 -4.21 -11.08 6.28
CA THR A 127 -4.12 -10.90 7.74
C THR A 127 -2.76 -11.27 8.31
N ASP A 128 -2.13 -12.29 7.75
CA ASP A 128 -0.92 -12.93 8.30
C ASP A 128 0.29 -12.73 7.39
N TYR A 129 1.46 -12.52 7.99
CA TYR A 129 2.73 -12.45 7.27
C TYR A 129 3.29 -13.85 7.00
N SER A 130 3.70 -14.07 5.76
CA SER A 130 4.64 -15.13 5.40
C SER A 130 6.07 -14.68 5.70
N SER A 131 7.02 -15.60 5.77
CA SER A 131 8.42 -15.25 6.04
C SER A 131 9.39 -16.09 5.24
N VAL A 132 10.53 -15.50 4.89
CA VAL A 132 11.65 -16.17 4.23
C VAL A 132 12.96 -15.77 4.89
N GLU A 133 13.83 -16.76 5.13
CA GLU A 133 15.20 -16.51 5.58
C GLU A 133 16.11 -16.27 4.37
N VAL A 134 16.91 -15.19 4.42
CA VAL A 134 17.79 -14.76 3.33
C VAL A 134 19.21 -14.53 3.85
N THR A 135 20.20 -14.76 2.99
CA THR A 135 21.64 -14.62 3.30
C THR A 135 22.37 -13.70 2.33
N THR A 136 21.65 -13.08 1.40
CA THR A 136 22.18 -12.15 0.40
C THR A 136 21.49 -10.79 0.51
N ASN A 137 22.25 -9.73 0.36
CA ASN A 137 21.79 -8.36 0.25
C ASN A 137 22.54 -7.70 -0.93
N PRO A 138 21.88 -7.30 -2.02
CA PRO A 138 20.43 -7.37 -2.28
C PRO A 138 19.85 -8.79 -2.28
N HIS A 139 18.54 -8.89 -2.04
CA HIS A 139 17.75 -10.10 -2.22
C HIS A 139 16.65 -9.89 -3.26
N ILE A 140 16.43 -10.91 -4.10
CA ILE A 140 15.37 -10.89 -5.11
C ILE A 140 14.28 -11.87 -4.67
N PHE A 141 13.09 -11.36 -4.47
CA PHE A 141 11.88 -12.18 -4.38
C PHE A 141 11.39 -12.54 -5.77
N THR A 142 10.94 -13.74 -5.93
CA THR A 142 10.34 -14.29 -7.16
C THR A 142 8.97 -14.90 -6.82
N GLU A 143 8.19 -15.20 -7.85
CA GLU A 143 6.87 -15.84 -7.71
C GLU A 143 5.87 -14.98 -6.91
N LEU A 144 5.98 -13.66 -7.03
CA LEU A 144 4.97 -12.72 -6.54
C LEU A 144 3.83 -12.62 -7.57
N GLU A 145 2.62 -12.32 -7.09
CA GLU A 145 1.51 -12.02 -7.97
C GLU A 145 1.70 -10.64 -8.63
N SER A 146 1.41 -10.55 -9.93
CA SER A 146 1.51 -9.29 -10.68
C SER A 146 0.44 -8.29 -10.24
N SER A 147 0.72 -6.99 -10.41
CA SER A 147 -0.22 -5.90 -10.09
C SER A 147 -0.74 -5.93 -8.66
N THR A 148 0.03 -6.46 -7.73
CA THR A 148 -0.37 -6.71 -6.35
C THR A 148 0.40 -5.82 -5.38
N GLU A 149 -0.29 -5.29 -4.38
CA GLU A 149 0.32 -4.51 -3.32
C GLU A 149 0.85 -5.41 -2.21
N TYR A 150 2.14 -5.29 -1.92
CA TYR A 150 2.81 -6.03 -0.86
C TYR A 150 3.30 -5.12 0.25
N MET A 151 3.27 -5.64 1.48
CA MET A 151 3.91 -5.06 2.66
C MET A 151 5.04 -5.96 3.12
N MET A 152 6.22 -5.38 3.39
CA MET A 152 7.39 -6.12 3.88
C MET A 152 8.10 -5.40 5.03
N TYR A 153 8.72 -6.18 5.91
CA TYR A 153 9.72 -5.73 6.88
C TYR A 153 10.78 -6.79 7.10
N ILE A 154 11.93 -6.41 7.65
CA ILE A 154 13.07 -7.29 7.84
C ILE A 154 13.56 -7.28 9.30
N VAL A 155 14.06 -8.40 9.77
CA VAL A 155 14.81 -8.55 11.03
C VAL A 155 16.16 -9.22 10.76
N ALA A 156 17.19 -8.84 11.48
CA ALA A 156 18.47 -9.56 11.47
C ALA A 156 18.38 -10.80 12.36
N ASN A 157 18.93 -11.92 11.90
CA ASN A 157 19.06 -13.14 12.68
C ASN A 157 20.45 -13.17 13.34
N CYS A 158 20.48 -13.15 14.65
CA CYS A 158 21.72 -13.21 15.44
C CYS A 158 21.66 -14.46 16.29
N ASP A 159 22.80 -15.06 16.56
CA ASP A 159 22.99 -16.40 17.18
C ASP A 159 21.79 -17.02 17.94
N GLU A 160 21.29 -16.36 18.99
CA GLU A 160 20.16 -16.84 19.79
C GLU A 160 18.91 -15.94 19.72
N ASN A 161 18.98 -14.80 19.01
CA ASN A 161 17.94 -13.76 19.01
C ASN A 161 17.76 -13.15 17.62
N GLN A 162 16.63 -12.50 17.43
CA GLN A 162 16.37 -11.62 16.28
C GLN A 162 16.43 -10.14 16.73
N SER A 163 16.75 -9.25 15.79
CA SER A 163 16.64 -7.81 16.02
C SER A 163 15.17 -7.38 16.14
N SER A 164 14.95 -6.14 16.50
CA SER A 164 13.65 -5.50 16.26
C SER A 164 13.38 -5.43 14.75
N ALA A 165 12.10 -5.32 14.38
CA ALA A 165 11.69 -5.13 12.99
C ALA A 165 12.17 -3.77 12.44
N SER A 166 12.50 -3.74 11.15
CA SER A 166 12.73 -2.50 10.40
C SER A 166 11.43 -1.68 10.24
N ASN A 167 11.51 -0.56 9.53
CA ASN A 167 10.33 0.06 8.96
C ASN A 167 9.62 -0.92 7.99
N ILE A 168 8.29 -0.81 7.92
CA ILE A 168 7.49 -1.51 6.90
C ILE A 168 7.63 -0.71 5.60
N ILE A 169 7.88 -1.40 4.49
CA ILE A 169 7.77 -0.85 3.15
C ILE A 169 6.52 -1.39 2.48
N THR A 170 5.91 -0.59 1.62
CA THR A 170 4.80 -0.97 0.76
C THR A 170 5.19 -0.69 -0.69
N PHE A 171 4.90 -1.61 -1.58
CA PHE A 171 5.18 -1.46 -3.01
C PHE A 171 4.17 -2.27 -3.82
N TYR A 172 4.08 -1.95 -5.12
CA TYR A 172 3.32 -2.73 -6.09
C TYR A 172 4.27 -3.49 -7.00
N THR A 173 3.94 -4.76 -7.30
CA THR A 173 4.53 -5.46 -8.42
C THR A 173 4.06 -4.79 -9.73
N ASN A 174 4.90 -4.85 -10.74
CA ASN A 174 4.53 -4.31 -12.05
C ASN A 174 3.42 -5.17 -12.66
N CYS A 175 2.75 -4.60 -13.64
CA CYS A 175 1.81 -5.33 -14.45
C CYS A 175 2.49 -6.42 -15.27
N GLU A 176 1.80 -7.51 -15.49
CA GLU A 176 2.16 -8.43 -16.57
C GLU A 176 2.24 -7.67 -17.89
N SER A 177 3.35 -7.83 -18.60
CA SER A 177 3.54 -7.07 -19.85
C SER A 177 2.58 -7.52 -20.94
N ILE A 178 2.14 -8.78 -20.92
CA ILE A 178 1.24 -9.38 -21.92
C ILE A 178 0.33 -10.40 -21.24
N ILE A 179 -0.97 -10.25 -21.39
CA ILE A 179 -1.99 -11.20 -20.92
C ILE A 179 -2.09 -12.36 -21.91
N THR A 180 -1.89 -13.58 -21.44
CA THR A 180 -1.92 -14.81 -22.22
C THR A 180 -2.98 -15.80 -21.77
N GLU A 181 -3.57 -15.57 -20.58
CA GLU A 181 -4.58 -16.46 -20.00
C GLU A 181 -6.00 -15.87 -20.14
N TYR A 182 -6.95 -16.72 -20.51
CA TYR A 182 -8.34 -16.34 -20.72
C TYR A 182 -9.30 -17.30 -20.00
N PRO A 183 -10.46 -16.81 -19.48
CA PRO A 183 -10.96 -15.45 -19.57
C PRO A 183 -10.17 -14.46 -18.71
N TYR A 184 -9.83 -13.31 -19.28
CA TYR A 184 -9.36 -12.15 -18.51
C TYR A 184 -10.56 -11.41 -17.92
N PHE A 185 -10.42 -10.87 -16.72
CA PHE A 185 -11.43 -10.07 -16.05
C PHE A 185 -10.81 -8.85 -15.35
N GLU A 186 -11.45 -7.67 -15.53
CA GLU A 186 -11.16 -6.45 -14.79
C GLU A 186 -12.46 -5.83 -14.29
N GLY A 187 -12.58 -5.76 -12.95
CA GLY A 187 -13.70 -5.16 -12.24
C GLY A 187 -13.36 -3.79 -11.63
N PHE A 188 -12.12 -3.33 -11.78
CA PHE A 188 -11.61 -2.06 -11.22
C PHE A 188 -11.68 -1.94 -9.69
N GLU A 189 -11.74 -3.05 -8.96
CA GLU A 189 -11.99 -3.10 -7.52
C GLU A 189 -10.84 -2.60 -6.66
N THR A 190 -9.59 -2.79 -7.09
CA THR A 190 -8.39 -2.48 -6.31
C THR A 190 -8.11 -0.98 -6.18
N GLY A 191 -8.89 -0.14 -6.83
CA GLY A 191 -8.68 1.31 -6.86
C GLY A 191 -7.48 1.76 -7.72
N LEU A 192 -6.67 0.83 -8.17
CA LEU A 192 -5.58 1.02 -9.11
C LEU A 192 -6.00 0.50 -10.48
N LEU A 193 -5.47 1.15 -11.49
CA LEU A 193 -5.64 0.68 -12.87
C LEU A 193 -4.62 -0.43 -13.14
N ASN A 194 -4.87 -1.64 -12.65
CA ASN A 194 -4.00 -2.79 -12.86
C ASN A 194 -3.64 -2.93 -14.34
N CYS A 195 -2.46 -2.43 -14.74
CA CYS A 195 -1.98 -2.39 -16.13
C CYS A 195 -2.80 -1.52 -17.11
N TRP A 196 -3.89 -0.95 -16.68
CA TRP A 196 -4.65 0.00 -17.48
C TRP A 196 -3.99 1.38 -17.45
N GLN A 197 -4.04 2.08 -18.56
CA GLN A 197 -3.46 3.41 -18.72
C GLN A 197 -4.54 4.44 -19.03
N ILE A 198 -4.41 5.63 -18.48
CA ILE A 198 -5.26 6.76 -18.82
C ILE A 198 -4.49 7.70 -19.73
N GLU A 199 -5.10 8.07 -20.85
CA GLU A 199 -4.58 9.06 -21.76
C GLU A 199 -5.58 10.20 -21.91
N ASN A 200 -5.17 11.41 -21.60
CA ASN A 200 -5.94 12.61 -21.90
C ASN A 200 -5.82 12.91 -23.39
N VAL A 201 -6.91 12.82 -24.12
CA VAL A 201 -6.94 13.03 -25.57
C VAL A 201 -7.21 14.51 -25.91
N ILE A 202 -8.19 15.11 -25.24
CA ILE A 202 -8.56 16.55 -25.41
C ILE A 202 -9.07 17.08 -24.07
N GLY A 203 -8.55 18.24 -23.66
CA GLY A 203 -9.02 18.93 -22.45
C GLY A 203 -8.31 18.50 -21.20
N GLU A 204 -8.99 18.57 -20.05
CA GLU A 204 -8.40 18.33 -18.72
C GLU A 204 -9.09 17.20 -17.94
N ASN A 205 -10.16 16.60 -18.49
CA ASN A 205 -10.87 15.50 -17.83
C ASN A 205 -10.25 14.16 -18.17
N ASP A 206 -10.13 13.32 -17.16
CA ASP A 206 -9.65 11.95 -17.26
C ASP A 206 -10.63 10.96 -16.67
N TRP A 207 -10.47 9.70 -17.05
CA TRP A 207 -11.08 8.58 -16.38
C TRP A 207 -10.60 8.50 -14.93
N TYR A 208 -11.47 8.18 -14.01
CA TYR A 208 -11.10 7.92 -12.62
C TYR A 208 -11.90 6.76 -12.03
N ASN A 209 -11.32 6.10 -11.05
CA ASN A 209 -11.94 4.98 -10.35
C ASN A 209 -12.81 5.49 -9.19
N THR A 210 -14.01 4.96 -9.03
CA THR A 210 -14.95 5.41 -8.00
C THR A 210 -15.96 4.34 -7.61
N SER A 211 -16.51 4.42 -6.40
CA SER A 211 -17.60 3.57 -5.91
C SER A 211 -19.00 4.16 -6.18
N SER A 212 -19.10 5.43 -6.54
CA SER A 212 -20.38 6.06 -6.90
C SER A 212 -20.19 7.43 -7.52
N VAL A 213 -21.16 7.89 -8.29
CA VAL A 213 -21.19 9.24 -8.87
C VAL A 213 -22.59 9.82 -8.75
N ASN A 214 -22.68 11.13 -8.49
CA ASN A 214 -23.94 11.87 -8.61
C ASN A 214 -24.22 12.17 -10.09
N ALA A 215 -25.20 11.49 -10.65
CA ALA A 215 -25.71 11.68 -12.02
C ALA A 215 -27.19 12.08 -12.00
N VAL A 216 -28.05 11.48 -12.82
CA VAL A 216 -29.53 11.63 -12.75
C VAL A 216 -30.04 11.17 -11.37
N GLU A 217 -29.46 10.11 -10.87
CA GLU A 217 -29.52 9.57 -9.53
C GLU A 217 -28.12 9.14 -9.12
N ILE A 218 -27.90 8.61 -7.92
CA ILE A 218 -26.59 8.09 -7.54
C ILE A 218 -26.32 6.84 -8.39
N LEU A 219 -25.31 6.93 -9.24
CA LEU A 219 -24.83 5.80 -10.04
C LEU A 219 -23.84 4.99 -9.19
N TYR A 220 -24.10 3.72 -9.04
CA TYR A 220 -23.21 2.72 -8.46
C TYR A 220 -22.61 1.84 -9.54
N PRO A 221 -21.50 1.12 -9.28
CA PRO A 221 -20.94 0.12 -10.19
C PRO A 221 -22.00 -0.89 -10.68
N SER A 222 -21.77 -1.50 -11.83
CA SER A 222 -22.66 -2.56 -12.36
C SER A 222 -22.47 -3.87 -11.62
N GLN A 223 -21.24 -4.12 -11.15
CA GLN A 223 -20.84 -5.26 -10.33
C GLN A 223 -19.89 -4.77 -9.24
N ASP A 224 -19.83 -5.50 -8.13
CA ASP A 224 -18.93 -5.31 -7.01
C ASP A 224 -18.94 -3.87 -6.42
N GLU A 225 -17.79 -3.30 -6.08
CA GLU A 225 -17.74 -2.05 -5.30
C GLU A 225 -17.27 -0.83 -6.08
N ARG A 226 -16.57 -1.01 -7.23
CA ARG A 226 -15.94 0.09 -7.96
C ARG A 226 -16.14 0.00 -9.48
N MET A 227 -15.96 1.12 -10.16
CA MET A 227 -16.05 1.27 -11.61
C MET A 227 -15.08 2.34 -12.10
N MET A 228 -14.81 2.37 -13.39
CA MET A 228 -14.22 3.54 -14.05
C MET A 228 -15.31 4.51 -14.49
N PHE A 229 -15.08 5.79 -14.27
CA PHE A 229 -16.01 6.83 -14.67
C PHE A 229 -15.29 7.98 -15.38
N TYR A 230 -15.87 8.44 -16.49
CA TYR A 230 -15.46 9.64 -17.20
C TYR A 230 -16.49 10.75 -16.97
N PRO A 231 -16.11 11.91 -16.42
CA PRO A 231 -17.06 12.96 -16.05
C PRO A 231 -17.63 13.68 -17.27
N TYR A 232 -18.83 14.19 -17.12
CA TYR A 232 -19.44 15.05 -18.14
C TYR A 232 -18.66 16.35 -18.29
N ASN A 233 -18.30 16.71 -19.51
CA ASN A 233 -17.87 18.06 -19.86
C ASN A 233 -17.76 18.15 -21.38
N ALA A 234 -18.42 19.14 -21.98
CA ALA A 234 -18.32 19.29 -23.44
C ALA A 234 -16.87 19.56 -23.88
N MET A 235 -16.50 19.01 -25.02
CA MET A 235 -15.21 19.21 -25.69
C MET A 235 -13.98 18.60 -24.99
N ASN A 236 -14.18 17.72 -24.01
CA ASN A 236 -13.11 16.90 -23.44
C ASN A 236 -13.20 15.47 -23.97
N SER A 237 -12.09 14.78 -24.04
CA SER A 237 -12.00 13.38 -24.44
C SER A 237 -10.86 12.67 -23.69
N GLY A 238 -11.16 11.54 -23.09
CA GLY A 238 -10.19 10.71 -22.40
C GLY A 238 -10.25 9.27 -22.90
N ARG A 239 -9.10 8.63 -22.94
CA ARG A 239 -8.94 7.23 -23.32
C ARG A 239 -8.48 6.41 -22.13
N LEU A 240 -9.13 5.27 -21.93
CA LEU A 240 -8.72 4.22 -21.02
C LEU A 240 -8.16 3.05 -21.85
N ILE A 241 -6.90 2.69 -21.64
CA ILE A 241 -6.17 1.69 -22.45
C ILE A 241 -5.95 0.44 -21.62
N SER A 242 -6.29 -0.71 -22.18
CA SER A 242 -6.08 -2.02 -21.54
C SER A 242 -4.59 -2.42 -21.48
N PRO A 243 -4.24 -3.43 -20.66
CA PRO A 243 -3.02 -4.22 -20.86
C PRO A 243 -2.91 -4.73 -22.29
N VAL A 244 -1.73 -5.23 -22.63
CA VAL A 244 -1.52 -5.94 -23.92
C VAL A 244 -2.03 -7.37 -23.80
N PHE A 245 -2.78 -7.84 -24.79
CA PHE A 245 -3.26 -9.21 -24.89
C PHE A 245 -2.52 -9.96 -26.01
N ASP A 246 -2.05 -11.16 -25.75
CA ASP A 246 -1.67 -12.11 -26.80
C ASP A 246 -2.89 -12.92 -27.23
N LEU A 247 -3.49 -12.53 -28.34
CA LEU A 247 -4.66 -13.19 -28.90
C LEU A 247 -4.28 -14.17 -30.02
N SER A 248 -2.99 -14.42 -30.28
CA SER A 248 -2.54 -15.20 -31.45
C SER A 248 -3.02 -16.65 -31.45
N GLU A 249 -3.22 -17.24 -30.28
CA GLU A 249 -3.70 -18.62 -30.12
C GLU A 249 -5.21 -18.70 -29.81
N VAL A 250 -5.89 -17.56 -29.74
CA VAL A 250 -7.33 -17.48 -29.43
C VAL A 250 -8.16 -17.59 -30.69
N ASN A 251 -9.17 -18.48 -30.71
CA ASN A 251 -9.90 -18.79 -31.95
C ASN A 251 -10.96 -17.75 -32.32
N THR A 252 -11.73 -17.30 -31.31
CA THR A 252 -12.85 -16.37 -31.51
C THR A 252 -12.92 -15.35 -30.40
N PRO A 253 -11.87 -14.52 -30.24
CA PRO A 253 -11.82 -13.61 -29.12
C PRO A 253 -12.94 -12.57 -29.18
N TYR A 254 -13.56 -12.35 -28.04
CA TYR A 254 -14.53 -11.27 -27.90
C TYR A 254 -14.36 -10.55 -26.56
N LEU A 255 -14.58 -9.25 -26.61
CA LEU A 255 -14.67 -8.35 -25.47
C LEU A 255 -16.11 -8.30 -24.99
N LYS A 256 -16.31 -8.44 -23.67
CA LYS A 256 -17.61 -8.20 -23.01
C LYS A 256 -17.40 -7.20 -21.88
N PHE A 257 -18.29 -6.24 -21.74
CA PHE A 257 -18.18 -5.18 -20.73
C PHE A 257 -19.55 -4.59 -20.40
N ASP A 258 -19.61 -3.96 -19.24
CA ASP A 258 -20.75 -3.17 -18.81
C ASP A 258 -20.43 -1.69 -19.00
N TYR A 259 -21.32 -0.95 -19.65
CA TYR A 259 -21.19 0.49 -19.82
C TYR A 259 -22.45 1.24 -19.41
N TRP A 260 -22.27 2.47 -18.96
CA TRP A 260 -23.34 3.39 -18.66
C TRP A 260 -23.10 4.70 -19.42
N LEU A 261 -24.08 5.15 -20.18
CA LEU A 261 -24.06 6.46 -20.85
C LEU A 261 -25.13 7.37 -20.27
N GLY A 262 -24.67 8.47 -19.68
CA GLY A 262 -25.53 9.48 -19.12
C GLY A 262 -26.21 10.35 -20.17
N GLN A 263 -27.51 10.58 -20.03
CA GLN A 263 -28.25 11.52 -20.87
C GLN A 263 -28.84 12.66 -20.03
N TYR A 264 -28.62 13.90 -20.48
CA TYR A 264 -29.21 15.09 -19.90
C TYR A 264 -29.70 16.04 -20.96
N ASN A 265 -31.00 16.46 -20.92
CA ASN A 265 -31.62 17.38 -21.85
C ASN A 265 -31.41 17.04 -23.33
N GLY A 266 -31.37 15.77 -23.67
CA GLY A 266 -31.14 15.29 -25.03
C GLY A 266 -29.67 15.20 -25.45
N PHE A 267 -28.72 15.54 -24.58
CA PHE A 267 -27.28 15.38 -24.78
C PHE A 267 -26.81 14.08 -24.13
N SER A 268 -25.91 13.37 -24.78
CA SER A 268 -25.24 12.18 -24.26
C SER A 268 -23.78 12.22 -24.65
N GLU A 269 -22.92 11.70 -23.80
CA GLU A 269 -21.55 11.39 -24.14
C GLU A 269 -21.48 10.32 -25.24
N THR A 270 -20.30 10.19 -25.82
CA THR A 270 -19.99 9.08 -26.73
C THR A 270 -18.97 8.16 -26.06
N LEU A 271 -19.19 6.85 -26.16
CA LEU A 271 -18.19 5.84 -25.81
C LEU A 271 -17.81 5.09 -27.08
N THR A 272 -16.54 5.08 -27.46
CA THR A 272 -16.00 4.32 -28.58
C THR A 272 -15.03 3.28 -28.10
N VAL A 273 -15.23 2.02 -28.44
CA VAL A 273 -14.27 0.94 -28.24
C VAL A 273 -13.35 0.87 -29.45
N GLN A 274 -12.06 0.87 -29.21
CA GLN A 274 -11.04 0.84 -30.25
C GLN A 274 -10.03 -0.27 -29.95
N TYR A 275 -9.28 -0.67 -30.97
CA TYR A 275 -8.12 -1.55 -30.81
C TYR A 275 -6.92 -1.02 -31.57
N ARG A 276 -5.74 -1.51 -31.20
CA ARG A 276 -4.51 -1.43 -31.98
C ARG A 276 -3.65 -2.67 -31.78
N THR A 277 -2.74 -2.91 -32.69
CA THR A 277 -1.67 -3.91 -32.57
C THR A 277 -0.31 -3.21 -32.54
N GLU A 278 0.78 -3.91 -32.23
CA GLU A 278 2.11 -3.28 -32.13
C GLU A 278 2.55 -2.58 -33.41
N GLU A 279 2.11 -3.09 -34.56
CA GLU A 279 2.42 -2.51 -35.89
C GLU A 279 1.65 -1.21 -36.16
N ASP A 280 0.60 -0.95 -35.39
CA ASP A 280 -0.32 0.18 -35.60
C ASP A 280 0.10 1.38 -34.74
N THR A 281 0.34 2.50 -35.37
CA THR A 281 0.52 3.79 -34.69
C THR A 281 -0.81 4.50 -34.38
N THR A 282 -1.92 3.98 -34.88
CA THR A 282 -3.27 4.56 -34.79
C THR A 282 -4.27 3.55 -34.26
N TRP A 283 -5.27 4.05 -33.56
CA TRP A 283 -6.38 3.27 -33.07
C TRP A 283 -7.44 3.07 -34.16
N THR A 284 -8.03 1.87 -34.20
CA THR A 284 -9.13 1.51 -35.12
C THR A 284 -10.41 1.30 -34.32
N ASP A 285 -11.52 1.92 -34.76
CA ASP A 285 -12.82 1.79 -34.11
C ASP A 285 -13.40 0.38 -34.31
N LEU A 286 -13.85 -0.24 -33.22
CA LEU A 286 -14.64 -1.46 -33.21
C LEU A 286 -16.14 -1.14 -33.18
N ILE A 287 -16.58 -0.30 -32.25
CA ILE A 287 -17.95 0.09 -32.05
C ILE A 287 -18.06 1.43 -31.33
N SER A 288 -19.12 2.20 -31.60
CA SER A 288 -19.41 3.47 -30.91
C SER A 288 -20.84 3.49 -30.39
N TYR A 289 -21.00 3.99 -29.17
CA TYR A 289 -22.25 4.21 -28.47
C TYR A 289 -22.47 5.72 -28.32
N THR A 290 -23.60 6.22 -28.84
CA THR A 290 -23.89 7.67 -28.90
C THR A 290 -25.21 8.05 -28.24
N VAL A 291 -25.98 7.06 -27.78
CA VAL A 291 -27.31 7.28 -27.18
C VAL A 291 -27.28 6.86 -25.71
N GLY A 292 -27.42 7.83 -24.85
CA GLY A 292 -27.52 7.60 -23.39
C GLY A 292 -28.88 7.06 -23.01
N THR A 293 -28.87 6.07 -22.12
CA THR A 293 -30.06 5.41 -21.60
C THR A 293 -30.26 5.63 -20.10
N ASN A 294 -29.25 6.19 -19.41
CA ASN A 294 -29.16 6.29 -17.94
C ASN A 294 -29.32 4.92 -17.24
N GLN A 295 -28.88 3.86 -17.89
CA GLN A 295 -28.91 2.48 -17.39
C GLN A 295 -27.63 1.77 -17.75
N TRP A 296 -27.20 0.85 -16.92
CA TRP A 296 -26.13 -0.08 -17.25
C TRP A 296 -26.58 -1.02 -18.39
N ILE A 297 -25.72 -1.17 -19.37
CA ILE A 297 -25.91 -2.06 -20.53
C ILE A 297 -24.68 -2.96 -20.60
N THR A 298 -24.92 -4.26 -20.70
CA THR A 298 -23.88 -5.24 -21.04
C THR A 298 -23.88 -5.45 -22.55
N ASP A 299 -22.71 -5.31 -23.17
CA ASP A 299 -22.54 -5.60 -24.59
C ASP A 299 -21.28 -6.45 -24.82
N SER A 300 -21.15 -6.99 -26.03
CA SER A 300 -20.01 -7.77 -26.46
C SER A 300 -19.62 -7.50 -27.91
N VAL A 301 -18.33 -7.45 -28.18
CA VAL A 301 -17.75 -7.10 -29.48
C VAL A 301 -16.68 -8.12 -29.84
N TYR A 302 -16.73 -8.62 -31.08
CA TYR A 302 -15.65 -9.45 -31.60
C TYR A 302 -14.38 -8.65 -31.80
N LEU A 303 -13.26 -9.25 -31.41
CA LEU A 303 -11.94 -8.68 -31.57
C LEU A 303 -11.35 -9.15 -32.90
N ASN A 304 -11.30 -8.22 -33.86
CA ASN A 304 -10.73 -8.47 -35.18
C ASN A 304 -9.20 -8.29 -35.16
N SER A 305 -8.51 -8.77 -36.20
CA SER A 305 -7.05 -8.55 -36.37
C SER A 305 -6.22 -9.05 -35.21
N ILE A 306 -6.49 -10.27 -34.75
CA ILE A 306 -5.79 -10.91 -33.63
C ILE A 306 -4.26 -10.90 -33.84
N SER A 307 -3.53 -10.60 -32.75
CA SER A 307 -2.07 -10.50 -32.76
C SER A 307 -1.52 -10.83 -31.36
N GLN A 308 -0.20 -10.97 -31.24
CA GLN A 308 0.50 -11.14 -29.96
C GLN A 308 0.54 -9.86 -29.10
N THR A 309 0.15 -8.72 -29.67
CA THR A 309 0.28 -7.41 -29.01
C THR A 309 -0.99 -6.57 -29.15
N TYR A 310 -2.12 -7.20 -28.90
CA TYR A 310 -3.43 -6.58 -29.03
C TYR A 310 -3.73 -5.69 -27.82
N GLN A 311 -4.09 -4.42 -28.06
CA GLN A 311 -4.61 -3.53 -27.03
C GLN A 311 -6.01 -3.04 -27.37
N ILE A 312 -6.83 -2.89 -26.33
CA ILE A 312 -8.18 -2.35 -26.40
C ILE A 312 -8.17 -0.97 -25.76
N SER A 313 -8.93 -0.03 -26.27
CA SER A 313 -9.18 1.22 -25.58
C SER A 313 -10.66 1.61 -25.58
N PHE A 314 -11.04 2.31 -24.50
CA PHE A 314 -12.35 2.91 -24.34
C PHE A 314 -12.18 4.44 -24.38
N VAL A 315 -12.71 5.08 -25.42
CA VAL A 315 -12.62 6.54 -25.59
C VAL A 315 -13.96 7.15 -25.24
N ALA A 316 -13.96 7.97 -24.20
CA ALA A 316 -15.11 8.79 -23.85
C ALA A 316 -14.94 10.19 -24.44
N VAL A 317 -16.02 10.72 -25.01
CA VAL A 317 -16.12 12.10 -25.50
C VAL A 317 -17.28 12.79 -24.81
N GLY A 318 -16.98 13.87 -24.08
CA GLY A 318 -17.96 14.64 -23.35
C GLY A 318 -18.87 15.47 -24.27
N ASN A 319 -20.18 15.48 -23.99
CA ASN A 319 -21.19 16.24 -24.73
C ASN A 319 -22.32 16.76 -23.83
N ASN A 320 -21.98 17.17 -22.60
CA ASN A 320 -22.92 17.71 -21.59
C ASN A 320 -24.07 16.77 -21.17
N GLY A 321 -23.87 15.46 -21.25
CA GLY A 321 -24.72 14.47 -20.59
C GLY A 321 -24.40 14.34 -19.09
N TRP A 322 -24.40 13.12 -18.57
CA TRP A 322 -24.06 12.85 -17.16
C TRP A 322 -22.72 12.12 -16.98
N GLY A 323 -22.00 11.81 -18.06
CA GLY A 323 -20.75 11.08 -18.05
C GLY A 323 -20.86 9.64 -18.59
N VAL A 324 -19.76 8.91 -18.48
CA VAL A 324 -19.62 7.52 -18.94
C VAL A 324 -19.13 6.65 -17.79
N GLY A 325 -19.86 5.59 -17.47
CA GLY A 325 -19.41 4.51 -16.58
C GLY A 325 -18.91 3.32 -17.40
N LEU A 326 -17.87 2.65 -16.93
CA LEU A 326 -17.33 1.41 -17.47
C LEU A 326 -17.01 0.44 -16.33
N ASP A 327 -17.41 -0.82 -16.51
CA ASP A 327 -17.24 -1.84 -15.49
C ASP A 327 -17.19 -3.25 -16.10
N ALA A 328 -16.74 -4.22 -15.30
CA ALA A 328 -16.83 -5.64 -15.60
C ALA A 328 -16.29 -6.04 -16.99
N VAL A 329 -15.11 -5.52 -17.35
CA VAL A 329 -14.46 -5.80 -18.63
C VAL A 329 -13.91 -7.22 -18.67
N ARG A 330 -14.25 -7.98 -19.68
CA ARG A 330 -13.81 -9.38 -19.88
C ARG A 330 -13.35 -9.60 -21.31
N VAL A 331 -12.27 -10.35 -21.45
CA VAL A 331 -11.82 -10.88 -22.74
C VAL A 331 -11.90 -12.41 -22.69
N TYR A 332 -12.58 -12.99 -23.66
CA TYR A 332 -12.82 -14.44 -23.76
C TYR A 332 -12.18 -15.02 -25.04
N ASP A 333 -11.91 -16.33 -24.97
CA ASP A 333 -11.66 -17.16 -26.17
C ASP A 333 -12.99 -17.60 -26.81
#